data_742b96a4996b4b4a33eb9b59169f9a25
#
_entry.id   742b96a4996b4b4a33eb9b59169f9a25
#
_cell.length_a   1.000
_cell.length_b   1.000
_cell.length_c   1.000
_cell.angle_alpha   90.00
_cell.angle_beta   90.00
_cell.angle_gamma   90.00
#
_symmetry.space_group_name_H-M   'P 1'
#
loop_
_entity.id
_entity.type
_entity.pdbx_description
1 polymer ?
#
loop_
_entity_poly.entity_id
_entity_poly.type
_entity_poly.pdbx_seq_one_letter_code
_entity_poly.pdbx_strand_id
1 'polypeptide(L)'
;VALAATPLAALAQRNDLDTVLVDDVIYGCAQPVGEQGGNIARAAVLSADWAQSVAGQQVHRFCASALEAVNTAAAQVMTGAAQAAVGGGVEAMSRTYIGADTGAWTADPWCSYHNHFAPQGIGADMIASLDGYTREEVDRYALSSQQRAAHSQSSGAFDRSVVPVCDVIGEVILERDEYLRPSTTMETLGSLKPAFADMGATAYDAIALQRYPELERVDHVHTGGNSSGIVDGAAAVLVGNAEFGTAAGLTPRARIRGFTNIGSEPTIMLTAPALVSQKLLKLAGMTTDDIDLFEINEAFASVVLRFMNAMEIDPDTVNVAGGAIALGHPLGATGAMILGTVLDELERRDANTALITLCAGNGLGTATIIERV
;
A
#
# COMPACT_ATOMS: atom_id res chain seq x y z
N VAL A 1 6.09 10.66 -15.14
CA VAL A 1 7.18 11.28 -14.34
C VAL A 1 6.69 12.46 -13.52
N ALA A 2 5.82 13.34 -14.05
CA ALA A 2 5.31 14.50 -13.31
C ALA A 2 4.66 14.12 -11.97
N LEU A 3 3.76 13.12 -11.99
CA LEU A 3 3.15 12.59 -10.76
C LEU A 3 4.19 12.08 -9.75
N ALA A 4 5.23 11.38 -10.23
CA ALA A 4 6.31 10.89 -9.37
C ALA A 4 7.16 12.02 -8.76
N ALA A 5 7.34 13.13 -9.46
CA ALA A 5 8.08 14.30 -8.99
C ALA A 5 7.30 15.15 -7.98
N THR A 6 5.97 15.14 -8.02
CA THR A 6 5.10 15.96 -7.16
C THR A 6 5.39 15.78 -5.66
N PRO A 7 5.44 14.57 -5.07
CA PRO A 7 5.75 14.43 -3.65
C PRO A 7 7.19 14.80 -3.29
N LEU A 8 8.16 14.66 -4.21
CA LEU A 8 9.55 15.10 -3.99
C LEU A 8 9.64 16.63 -3.93
N ALA A 9 9.01 17.32 -4.88
CA ALA A 9 8.94 18.77 -4.87
C ALA A 9 8.29 19.30 -3.59
N ALA A 10 7.21 18.66 -3.14
CA ALA A 10 6.54 19.01 -1.89
C ALA A 10 7.41 18.76 -0.65
N LEU A 11 8.17 17.66 -0.60
CA LEU A 11 9.10 17.39 0.49
C LEU A 11 10.16 18.50 0.59
N ALA A 12 10.76 18.89 -0.53
CA ALA A 12 11.76 19.97 -0.56
C ALA A 12 11.15 21.29 -0.10
N GLN A 13 10.02 21.67 -0.70
CA GLN A 13 9.38 22.96 -0.43
C GLN A 13 8.86 23.10 1.01
N ARG A 14 8.17 22.05 1.53
CA ARG A 14 7.55 22.09 2.87
C ARG A 14 8.57 22.12 3.99
N ASN A 15 9.77 21.64 3.74
CA ASN A 15 10.81 21.47 4.76
C ASN A 15 12.02 22.39 4.54
N ASP A 16 11.99 23.29 3.55
CA ASP A 16 13.15 24.08 3.13
C ASP A 16 14.42 23.21 2.99
N LEU A 17 14.22 22.01 2.40
CA LEU A 17 15.22 20.97 2.36
C LEU A 17 16.29 21.25 1.28
N ASP A 18 17.54 21.40 1.71
CA ASP A 18 18.67 21.31 0.78
C ASP A 18 18.81 19.87 0.27
N THR A 19 18.39 19.64 -0.97
CA THR A 19 18.35 18.31 -1.56
C THR A 19 19.72 17.68 -1.78
N VAL A 20 20.82 18.45 -1.71
CA VAL A 20 22.21 17.94 -1.73
C VAL A 20 22.48 17.02 -0.54
N LEU A 21 21.75 17.18 0.56
CA LEU A 21 21.88 16.38 1.78
C LEU A 21 21.22 15.00 1.68
N VAL A 22 20.49 14.72 0.59
CA VAL A 22 19.83 13.42 0.37
C VAL A 22 20.68 12.56 -0.56
N ASP A 23 20.96 11.34 -0.14
CA ASP A 23 21.83 10.41 -0.88
C ASP A 23 21.09 9.67 -1.99
N ASP A 24 19.84 9.21 -1.71
CA ASP A 24 19.13 8.34 -2.64
C ASP A 24 17.59 8.54 -2.57
N VAL A 25 16.92 8.26 -3.68
CA VAL A 25 15.46 8.14 -3.77
C VAL A 25 15.12 6.74 -4.23
N ILE A 26 14.46 5.96 -3.38
CA ILE A 26 14.00 4.62 -3.68
C ILE A 26 12.49 4.67 -3.93
N TYR A 27 12.08 4.37 -5.17
CA TYR A 27 10.67 4.38 -5.54
C TYR A 27 10.17 3.00 -5.91
N GLY A 28 9.03 2.64 -5.31
CA GLY A 28 8.21 1.51 -5.71
C GLY A 28 7.46 1.79 -7.01
N CYS A 29 7.43 0.79 -7.90
CA CYS A 29 6.57 0.77 -9.07
C CYS A 29 6.26 -0.68 -9.41
N ALA A 30 4.98 -1.03 -9.44
CA ALA A 30 4.55 -2.42 -9.66
C ALA A 30 4.44 -2.77 -11.16
N GLN A 31 4.33 -1.76 -12.03
CA GLN A 31 4.29 -1.93 -13.49
C GLN A 31 5.41 -1.08 -14.12
N PRO A 32 6.69 -1.50 -13.99
CA PRO A 32 7.85 -0.69 -14.39
C PRO A 32 8.10 -0.72 -15.91
N VAL A 33 7.09 -0.36 -16.70
CA VAL A 33 7.12 -0.34 -18.17
C VAL A 33 6.66 1.00 -18.71
N GLY A 34 6.99 1.28 -19.98
CA GLY A 34 6.62 2.52 -20.65
C GLY A 34 7.11 3.75 -19.87
N GLU A 35 6.20 4.67 -19.57
CA GLU A 35 6.51 5.92 -18.85
C GLU A 35 6.94 5.71 -17.38
N GLN A 36 6.66 4.54 -16.81
CA GLN A 36 7.07 4.14 -15.45
C GLN A 36 8.34 3.29 -15.43
N GLY A 37 8.88 2.93 -16.60
CA GLY A 37 10.10 2.17 -16.74
C GLY A 37 11.38 3.01 -16.64
N GLY A 38 12.52 2.37 -16.85
CA GLY A 38 13.80 3.08 -16.98
C GLY A 38 14.26 3.84 -15.75
N ASN A 39 13.96 3.32 -14.53
CA ASN A 39 14.28 3.97 -13.25
C ASN A 39 13.51 5.28 -13.04
N ILE A 40 12.21 5.16 -12.82
CA ILE A 40 11.32 6.30 -12.57
C ILE A 40 11.75 7.15 -11.36
N ALA A 41 12.42 6.56 -10.36
CA ALA A 41 12.93 7.29 -9.20
C ALA A 41 13.93 8.37 -9.61
N ARG A 42 14.95 7.98 -10.42
CA ARG A 42 15.92 8.95 -10.90
C ARG A 42 15.31 9.99 -11.85
N ALA A 43 14.38 9.58 -12.69
CA ALA A 43 13.65 10.50 -13.54
C ALA A 43 12.84 11.52 -12.73
N ALA A 44 12.20 11.10 -11.62
CA ALA A 44 11.45 11.95 -10.71
C ALA A 44 12.36 12.96 -9.98
N VAL A 45 13.55 12.53 -9.50
CA VAL A 45 14.56 13.39 -8.88
C VAL A 45 14.93 14.57 -9.80
N LEU A 46 15.24 14.25 -11.06
CA LEU A 46 15.61 15.28 -12.04
C LEU A 46 14.42 16.18 -12.44
N SER A 47 13.21 15.62 -12.50
CA SER A 47 12.00 16.36 -12.84
C SER A 47 11.48 17.23 -11.69
N ALA A 48 11.89 16.93 -10.45
CA ALA A 48 11.58 17.74 -9.26
C ALA A 48 12.65 18.82 -9.00
N ASP A 49 13.59 19.02 -9.90
CA ASP A 49 14.72 19.95 -9.79
C ASP A 49 15.57 19.72 -8.53
N TRP A 50 15.68 18.48 -8.06
CA TRP A 50 16.57 18.11 -6.98
C TRP A 50 18.04 18.08 -7.46
N ALA A 51 18.96 18.13 -6.51
CA ALA A 51 20.38 18.09 -6.80
C ALA A 51 20.75 16.86 -7.64
N GLN A 52 21.61 17.06 -8.64
CA GLN A 52 22.05 15.98 -9.55
C GLN A 52 22.88 14.90 -8.86
N SER A 53 23.39 15.17 -7.66
CA SER A 53 24.09 14.20 -6.81
C SER A 53 23.15 13.14 -6.21
N VAL A 54 21.86 13.42 -6.08
CA VAL A 54 20.88 12.48 -5.50
C VAL A 54 20.71 11.29 -6.43
N ALA A 55 21.02 10.09 -5.96
CA ALA A 55 20.87 8.86 -6.73
C ALA A 55 19.36 8.51 -6.90
N GLY A 56 19.07 7.42 -7.58
CA GLY A 56 17.70 6.92 -7.72
C GLY A 56 17.69 5.43 -7.95
N GLN A 57 16.81 4.73 -7.25
CA GLN A 57 16.60 3.29 -7.38
C GLN A 57 15.10 2.99 -7.52
N GLN A 58 14.76 2.10 -8.43
CA GLN A 58 13.40 1.58 -8.57
C GLN A 58 13.32 0.16 -8.02
N VAL A 59 12.29 -0.11 -7.19
CA VAL A 59 12.06 -1.44 -6.63
C VAL A 59 10.68 -1.96 -7.02
N HIS A 60 10.58 -3.28 -7.18
CA HIS A 60 9.35 -3.98 -7.52
C HIS A 60 9.08 -5.09 -6.50
N ARG A 61 8.04 -4.90 -5.68
CA ARG A 61 7.45 -5.91 -4.78
C ARG A 61 5.92 -5.86 -4.90
N PHE A 62 5.42 -5.77 -6.14
CA PHE A 62 4.00 -5.63 -6.44
C PHE A 62 3.34 -4.53 -5.57
N CYS A 63 2.19 -4.80 -4.96
CA CYS A 63 1.45 -3.85 -4.12
C CYS A 63 2.25 -3.30 -2.93
N ALA A 64 3.28 -4.01 -2.46
CA ALA A 64 4.10 -3.61 -1.33
C ALA A 64 5.35 -2.79 -1.73
N SER A 65 5.51 -2.43 -3.00
CA SER A 65 6.73 -1.79 -3.53
C SER A 65 7.11 -0.52 -2.78
N ALA A 66 6.16 0.38 -2.46
CA ALA A 66 6.48 1.62 -1.76
C ALA A 66 6.87 1.40 -0.30
N LEU A 67 6.22 0.46 0.42
CA LEU A 67 6.64 0.15 1.79
C LEU A 67 8.04 -0.48 1.80
N GLU A 68 8.34 -1.34 0.82
CA GLU A 68 9.68 -1.89 0.64
C GLU A 68 10.71 -0.81 0.29
N ALA A 69 10.33 0.20 -0.49
CA ALA A 69 11.18 1.35 -0.78
C ALA A 69 11.52 2.14 0.49
N VAL A 70 10.53 2.38 1.36
CA VAL A 70 10.76 3.01 2.69
C VAL A 70 11.65 2.13 3.56
N ASN A 71 11.43 0.82 3.59
CA ASN A 71 12.25 -0.12 4.35
C ASN A 71 13.71 -0.17 3.84
N THR A 72 13.89 -0.09 2.51
CA THR A 72 15.22 -0.03 1.88
C THR A 72 15.94 1.29 2.25
N ALA A 73 15.24 2.43 2.18
CA ALA A 73 15.76 3.71 2.64
C ALA A 73 16.18 3.65 4.12
N ALA A 74 15.33 3.08 4.97
CA ALA A 74 15.64 2.88 6.39
C ALA A 74 16.86 1.97 6.59
N ALA A 75 16.96 0.87 5.83
CA ALA A 75 18.12 -0.03 5.90
C ALA A 75 19.43 0.67 5.49
N GLN A 76 19.42 1.50 4.43
CA GLN A 76 20.57 2.29 4.04
C GLN A 76 21.02 3.26 5.14
N VAL A 77 20.06 3.95 5.77
CA VAL A 77 20.35 4.88 6.88
C VAL A 77 20.84 4.13 8.12
N MET A 78 20.20 3.02 8.51
CA MET A 78 20.58 2.20 9.67
C MET A 78 21.98 1.57 9.53
N THR A 79 22.39 1.24 8.31
CA THR A 79 23.72 0.66 8.04
C THR A 79 24.80 1.72 7.81
N GLY A 80 24.45 3.00 7.74
CA GLY A 80 25.37 4.09 7.43
C GLY A 80 25.76 4.18 5.95
N ALA A 81 25.03 3.48 5.06
CA ALA A 81 25.22 3.59 3.61
C ALA A 81 24.69 4.91 3.06
N ALA A 82 23.72 5.51 3.75
CA ALA A 82 23.18 6.85 3.50
C ALA A 82 23.00 7.60 4.83
N GLN A 83 23.07 8.92 4.81
CA GLN A 83 22.63 9.75 5.94
C GLN A 83 21.14 10.06 5.86
N ALA A 84 20.67 10.26 4.65
CA ALA A 84 19.25 10.41 4.34
C ALA A 84 18.88 9.79 3.01
N ALA A 85 17.69 9.20 2.94
CA ALA A 85 17.11 8.68 1.71
C ALA A 85 15.60 8.90 1.71
N VAL A 86 15.01 8.98 0.53
CA VAL A 86 13.55 8.99 0.36
C VAL A 86 13.08 7.62 -0.05
N GLY A 87 12.12 7.06 0.69
CA GLY A 87 11.36 5.89 0.27
C GLY A 87 9.96 6.31 -0.18
N GLY A 88 9.49 5.77 -1.27
CA GLY A 88 8.18 6.14 -1.79
C GLY A 88 7.79 5.32 -3.00
N GLY A 89 6.98 5.91 -3.88
CA GLY A 89 6.63 5.23 -5.12
C GLY A 89 5.59 5.95 -5.94
N VAL A 90 5.33 5.39 -7.11
CA VAL A 90 4.35 5.90 -8.07
C VAL A 90 3.69 4.74 -8.80
N GLU A 91 2.43 4.90 -9.11
CA GLU A 91 1.72 4.07 -10.07
C GLU A 91 0.70 4.92 -10.83
N ALA A 92 0.73 4.88 -12.16
CA ALA A 92 -0.26 5.51 -13.03
C ALA A 92 -1.06 4.42 -13.75
N MET A 93 -2.05 3.87 -13.05
CA MET A 93 -2.84 2.71 -13.54
C MET A 93 -3.81 3.09 -14.66
N SER A 94 -4.08 4.38 -14.85
CA SER A 94 -4.80 4.89 -16.03
C SER A 94 -3.99 4.76 -17.32
N ARG A 95 -2.66 4.64 -17.22
CA ARG A 95 -1.74 4.59 -18.37
C ARG A 95 -1.11 3.20 -18.57
N THR A 96 -0.99 2.43 -17.50
CA THR A 96 -0.33 1.13 -17.49
C THR A 96 -1.19 0.12 -16.73
N TYR A 97 -1.73 -0.88 -17.45
CA TYR A 97 -2.60 -1.88 -16.84
C TYR A 97 -1.81 -2.90 -15.99
N ILE A 98 -2.48 -3.54 -15.04
CA ILE A 98 -1.89 -4.59 -14.18
C ILE A 98 -1.47 -5.77 -15.07
N GLY A 99 -0.20 -6.22 -14.94
CA GLY A 99 0.38 -7.29 -15.74
C GLY A 99 1.05 -6.79 -17.04
N ALA A 100 1.18 -5.47 -17.24
CA ALA A 100 1.87 -4.91 -18.41
C ALA A 100 3.37 -5.26 -18.45
N ASP A 101 3.96 -5.62 -17.32
CA ASP A 101 5.33 -6.09 -17.17
C ASP A 101 5.55 -7.53 -17.67
N THR A 102 4.47 -8.25 -18.03
CA THR A 102 4.50 -9.62 -18.60
C THR A 102 5.41 -10.59 -17.85
N GLY A 103 5.43 -10.51 -16.52
CA GLY A 103 6.30 -11.32 -15.68
C GLY A 103 6.06 -12.83 -15.82
N ALA A 104 7.09 -13.64 -15.54
CA ALA A 104 7.07 -15.10 -15.67
C ALA A 104 5.95 -15.78 -14.85
N TRP A 105 5.54 -15.18 -13.74
CA TRP A 105 4.46 -15.68 -12.89
C TRP A 105 3.15 -15.96 -13.68
N THR A 106 2.81 -15.09 -14.62
CA THR A 106 1.60 -15.19 -15.44
C THR A 106 1.87 -15.64 -16.86
N ALA A 107 3.03 -15.28 -17.43
CA ALA A 107 3.34 -15.48 -18.83
C ALA A 107 4.10 -16.78 -19.13
N ASP A 108 4.81 -17.36 -18.16
CA ASP A 108 5.47 -18.66 -18.31
C ASP A 108 4.50 -19.78 -17.93
N PRO A 109 4.10 -20.66 -18.88
CA PRO A 109 3.12 -21.71 -18.63
C PRO A 109 3.57 -22.71 -17.56
N TRP A 110 4.87 -23.00 -17.46
CA TRP A 110 5.39 -23.90 -16.44
C TRP A 110 5.31 -23.28 -15.04
N CYS A 111 5.74 -22.03 -14.92
CA CYS A 111 5.67 -21.29 -13.66
C CYS A 111 4.22 -21.16 -13.17
N SER A 112 3.31 -20.76 -14.04
CA SER A 112 1.89 -20.59 -13.75
C SER A 112 1.23 -21.92 -13.33
N TYR A 113 1.45 -22.99 -14.10
CA TYR A 113 0.90 -24.32 -13.80
C TYR A 113 1.45 -24.91 -12.50
N HIS A 114 2.78 -24.86 -12.32
CA HIS A 114 3.44 -25.45 -11.16
C HIS A 114 3.02 -24.80 -9.83
N ASN A 115 2.74 -23.50 -9.87
CA ASN A 115 2.35 -22.74 -8.68
C ASN A 115 0.83 -22.54 -8.54
N HIS A 116 0.00 -23.20 -9.34
CA HIS A 116 -1.45 -23.07 -9.33
C HIS A 116 -1.87 -21.59 -9.38
N PHE A 117 -1.35 -20.87 -10.36
CA PHE A 117 -1.64 -19.44 -10.50
C PHE A 117 -3.14 -19.16 -10.56
N ALA A 118 -3.62 -18.30 -9.67
CA ALA A 118 -4.95 -17.71 -9.73
C ALA A 118 -4.84 -16.18 -9.59
N PRO A 119 -5.66 -15.40 -10.33
CA PRO A 119 -5.71 -13.95 -10.16
C PRO A 119 -6.11 -13.56 -8.73
N GLN A 120 -5.63 -12.42 -8.25
CA GLN A 120 -5.82 -11.99 -6.86
C GLN A 120 -7.29 -11.85 -6.43
N GLY A 121 -8.22 -11.53 -7.35
CA GLY A 121 -9.65 -11.49 -7.05
C GLY A 121 -10.23 -12.88 -6.72
N ILE A 122 -9.72 -13.93 -7.37
CA ILE A 122 -10.05 -15.33 -7.00
C ILE A 122 -9.47 -15.65 -5.63
N GLY A 123 -8.22 -15.23 -5.34
CA GLY A 123 -7.62 -15.38 -4.01
C GLY A 123 -8.43 -14.69 -2.91
N ALA A 124 -8.99 -13.51 -3.18
CA ALA A 124 -9.87 -12.82 -2.24
C ALA A 124 -11.20 -13.58 -2.00
N ASP A 125 -11.83 -14.10 -3.05
CA ASP A 125 -13.04 -14.92 -2.94
C ASP A 125 -12.75 -16.27 -2.26
N MET A 126 -11.55 -16.84 -2.45
CA MET A 126 -11.09 -18.02 -1.70
C MET A 126 -10.96 -17.72 -0.19
N ILE A 127 -10.41 -16.55 0.19
CA ILE A 127 -10.36 -16.14 1.60
C ILE A 127 -11.79 -16.07 2.16
N ALA A 128 -12.71 -15.42 1.45
CA ALA A 128 -14.10 -15.34 1.89
C ALA A 128 -14.74 -16.71 2.05
N SER A 129 -14.50 -17.63 1.10
CA SER A 129 -15.04 -19.00 1.12
C SER A 129 -14.46 -19.83 2.27
N LEU A 130 -13.16 -19.75 2.52
CA LEU A 130 -12.49 -20.49 3.59
C LEU A 130 -12.88 -20.01 4.98
N ASP A 131 -12.97 -18.70 5.16
CA ASP A 131 -13.25 -18.08 6.45
C ASP A 131 -14.78 -17.86 6.68
N GLY A 132 -15.61 -18.15 5.66
CA GLY A 132 -17.07 -18.06 5.73
C GLY A 132 -17.61 -16.64 5.69
N TYR A 133 -16.87 -15.67 5.12
CA TYR A 133 -17.36 -14.29 4.99
C TYR A 133 -18.45 -14.19 3.93
N THR A 134 -19.56 -13.63 4.35
CA THR A 134 -20.71 -13.36 3.46
C THR A 134 -20.49 -12.07 2.65
N ARG A 135 -21.27 -11.92 1.57
CA ARG A 135 -21.32 -10.68 0.80
C ARG A 135 -21.67 -9.48 1.67
N GLU A 136 -22.58 -9.63 2.61
CA GLU A 136 -23.00 -8.54 3.50
C GLU A 136 -21.87 -8.11 4.43
N GLU A 137 -21.03 -9.01 4.93
CA GLU A 137 -19.91 -8.69 5.81
C GLU A 137 -18.83 -7.93 5.07
N VAL A 138 -18.44 -8.35 3.85
CA VAL A 138 -17.44 -7.63 3.05
C VAL A 138 -17.96 -6.27 2.58
N ASP A 139 -19.26 -6.14 2.26
CA ASP A 139 -19.88 -4.86 1.93
C ASP A 139 -19.95 -3.92 3.15
N ARG A 140 -20.24 -4.45 4.35
CA ARG A 140 -20.25 -3.66 5.59
C ARG A 140 -18.86 -3.09 5.91
N TYR A 141 -17.82 -3.89 5.72
CA TYR A 141 -16.45 -3.39 5.86
C TYR A 141 -16.17 -2.27 4.85
N ALA A 142 -16.53 -2.47 3.59
CA ALA A 142 -16.34 -1.47 2.54
C ALA A 142 -17.09 -0.15 2.84
N LEU A 143 -18.30 -0.22 3.35
CA LEU A 143 -19.06 0.94 3.80
C LEU A 143 -18.33 1.69 4.93
N SER A 144 -17.79 0.95 5.90
CA SER A 144 -17.01 1.54 6.99
C SER A 144 -15.76 2.27 6.45
N SER A 145 -15.03 1.69 5.49
CA SER A 145 -13.88 2.35 4.84
C SER A 145 -14.29 3.67 4.17
N GLN A 146 -15.38 3.68 3.40
CA GLN A 146 -15.92 4.89 2.77
C GLN A 146 -16.31 5.98 3.79
N GLN A 147 -16.95 5.59 4.88
CA GLN A 147 -17.39 6.52 5.93
C GLN A 147 -16.20 7.12 6.68
N ARG A 148 -15.21 6.30 7.04
CA ARG A 148 -13.98 6.73 7.71
C ARG A 148 -13.18 7.69 6.82
N ALA A 149 -13.00 7.37 5.54
CA ALA A 149 -12.29 8.23 4.59
C ALA A 149 -13.04 9.55 4.35
N ALA A 150 -14.37 9.52 4.21
CA ALA A 150 -15.19 10.72 4.06
C ALA A 150 -15.10 11.64 5.29
N HIS A 151 -15.12 11.07 6.49
CA HIS A 151 -14.92 11.82 7.73
C HIS A 151 -13.52 12.42 7.78
N SER A 152 -12.49 11.65 7.48
CA SER A 152 -11.09 12.12 7.49
C SER A 152 -10.86 13.25 6.50
N GLN A 153 -11.40 13.13 5.26
CA GLN A 153 -11.30 14.20 4.26
C GLN A 153 -12.05 15.45 4.72
N SER A 154 -13.27 15.33 5.24
CA SER A 154 -14.07 16.49 5.66
C SER A 154 -13.58 17.17 6.92
N SER A 155 -12.88 16.45 7.80
CA SER A 155 -12.28 16.99 9.03
C SER A 155 -10.87 17.57 8.83
N GLY A 156 -10.30 17.50 7.62
CA GLY A 156 -8.95 17.99 7.32
C GLY A 156 -7.84 17.06 7.81
N ALA A 157 -8.14 15.78 8.12
CA ALA A 157 -7.13 14.83 8.59
C ALA A 157 -6.02 14.57 7.56
N PHE A 158 -6.30 14.76 6.27
CA PHE A 158 -5.34 14.56 5.19
C PHE A 158 -4.61 15.85 4.74
N ASP A 159 -4.94 17.03 5.29
CA ASP A 159 -4.44 18.31 4.79
C ASP A 159 -2.92 18.45 4.92
N ARG A 160 -2.29 17.75 5.87
CA ARG A 160 -0.84 17.78 6.08
C ARG A 160 -0.07 16.87 5.11
N SER A 161 -0.65 15.75 4.70
CA SER A 161 0.01 14.75 3.86
C SER A 161 -0.34 14.89 2.39
N VAL A 162 -1.58 15.22 2.04
CA VAL A 162 -2.00 15.38 0.65
C VAL A 162 -1.32 16.59 -0.01
N VAL A 163 -0.85 16.38 -1.23
CA VAL A 163 -0.19 17.39 -2.04
C VAL A 163 -1.05 17.63 -3.28
N PRO A 164 -1.49 18.88 -3.56
CA PRO A 164 -2.18 19.19 -4.79
C PRO A 164 -1.32 18.86 -6.02
N VAL A 165 -1.93 18.31 -7.05
CA VAL A 165 -1.30 18.11 -8.36
C VAL A 165 -1.52 19.35 -9.20
N CYS A 166 -0.43 19.94 -9.68
CA CYS A 166 -0.46 21.14 -10.53
C CYS A 166 0.01 20.80 -11.95
N ASP A 167 -0.39 21.63 -12.89
CA ASP A 167 0.16 21.61 -14.24
C ASP A 167 1.53 22.30 -14.32
N VAL A 168 2.08 22.40 -15.54
CA VAL A 168 3.41 22.99 -15.79
C VAL A 168 3.50 24.50 -15.56
N ILE A 169 2.38 25.19 -15.43
CA ILE A 169 2.33 26.62 -15.11
C ILE A 169 1.89 26.90 -13.67
N GLY A 170 1.71 25.84 -12.85
CA GLY A 170 1.36 25.92 -11.44
C GLY A 170 -0.14 25.99 -11.14
N GLU A 171 -1.01 25.84 -12.13
CA GLU A 171 -2.46 25.77 -11.90
C GLU A 171 -2.82 24.41 -11.31
N VAL A 172 -3.64 24.41 -10.25
CA VAL A 172 -4.08 23.19 -9.56
C VAL A 172 -5.02 22.39 -10.46
N ILE A 173 -4.63 21.16 -10.77
CA ILE A 173 -5.44 20.20 -11.52
C ILE A 173 -6.31 19.38 -10.57
N LEU A 174 -5.76 18.98 -9.41
CA LEU A 174 -6.41 18.12 -8.43
C LEU A 174 -5.94 18.48 -7.02
N GLU A 175 -6.89 18.79 -6.13
CA GLU A 175 -6.60 19.17 -4.74
C GLU A 175 -6.76 18.00 -3.73
N ARG A 176 -7.56 17.01 -4.08
CA ARG A 176 -7.96 15.91 -3.17
C ARG A 176 -8.33 14.65 -3.94
N ASP A 177 -8.38 13.52 -3.26
CA ASP A 177 -8.78 12.26 -3.86
C ASP A 177 -10.18 12.31 -4.47
N GLU A 178 -10.30 11.89 -5.73
CA GLU A 178 -11.55 11.87 -6.50
C GLU A 178 -12.30 10.52 -6.36
N TYR A 179 -11.60 9.47 -5.90
CA TYR A 179 -12.16 8.13 -5.89
C TYR A 179 -13.20 7.92 -4.78
N LEU A 180 -13.12 8.71 -3.70
CA LEU A 180 -14.01 8.65 -2.55
C LEU A 180 -15.49 8.83 -2.94
N ARG A 181 -16.35 7.97 -2.39
CA ARG A 181 -17.80 7.96 -2.63
C ARG A 181 -18.58 8.10 -1.33
N PRO A 182 -18.73 9.31 -0.76
CA PRO A 182 -19.37 9.53 0.55
C PRO A 182 -20.84 9.10 0.61
N SER A 183 -21.50 8.98 -0.54
CA SER A 183 -22.92 8.56 -0.65
C SER A 183 -23.11 7.04 -0.71
N THR A 184 -22.06 6.25 -0.53
CA THR A 184 -22.14 4.79 -0.52
C THR A 184 -23.09 4.29 0.57
N THR A 185 -23.93 3.31 0.26
CA THR A 185 -24.84 2.64 1.18
C THR A 185 -24.78 1.13 1.01
N MET A 186 -25.26 0.37 1.99
CA MET A 186 -25.39 -1.09 1.88
C MET A 186 -26.25 -1.51 0.68
N GLU A 187 -27.30 -0.75 0.36
CA GLU A 187 -28.15 -1.00 -0.79
C GLU A 187 -27.38 -0.85 -2.11
N THR A 188 -26.62 0.23 -2.26
CA THR A 188 -25.81 0.46 -3.47
C THR A 188 -24.71 -0.58 -3.62
N LEU A 189 -24.05 -0.98 -2.54
CA LEU A 189 -23.06 -2.06 -2.55
C LEU A 189 -23.70 -3.40 -2.91
N GLY A 190 -24.80 -3.77 -2.26
CA GLY A 190 -25.51 -5.02 -2.48
C GLY A 190 -26.04 -5.20 -3.91
N SER A 191 -26.28 -4.09 -4.64
CA SER A 191 -26.73 -4.12 -6.04
C SER A 191 -25.63 -4.48 -7.04
N LEU A 192 -24.36 -4.41 -6.64
CA LEU A 192 -23.21 -4.69 -7.52
C LEU A 192 -23.06 -6.19 -7.78
N LYS A 193 -22.71 -6.55 -9.01
CA LYS A 193 -22.44 -7.94 -9.37
C LYS A 193 -21.07 -8.38 -8.89
N PRO A 194 -20.86 -9.67 -8.52
CA PRO A 194 -19.55 -10.23 -8.29
C PRO A 194 -18.62 -9.98 -9.47
N ALA A 195 -17.43 -9.46 -9.18
CA ALA A 195 -16.50 -9.02 -10.23
C ALA A 195 -15.69 -10.18 -10.85
N PHE A 196 -15.54 -11.29 -10.11
CA PHE A 196 -14.61 -12.35 -10.48
C PHE A 196 -15.31 -13.67 -10.85
N ALA A 197 -16.63 -13.75 -10.78
CA ALA A 197 -17.41 -14.97 -11.06
C ALA A 197 -17.18 -15.50 -12.48
N ASP A 198 -17.20 -14.63 -13.50
CA ASP A 198 -16.98 -15.05 -14.89
C ASP A 198 -15.53 -15.55 -15.11
N MET A 199 -14.56 -14.90 -14.47
CA MET A 199 -13.16 -15.29 -14.48
C MET A 199 -12.96 -16.65 -13.78
N GLY A 200 -13.58 -16.84 -12.62
CA GLY A 200 -13.57 -18.11 -11.90
C GLY A 200 -14.13 -19.26 -12.73
N ALA A 201 -15.33 -19.08 -13.29
CA ALA A 201 -16.01 -20.08 -14.11
C ALA A 201 -15.22 -20.49 -15.38
N THR A 202 -14.34 -19.61 -15.89
CA THR A 202 -13.53 -19.91 -17.08
C THR A 202 -12.47 -20.99 -16.80
N ALA A 203 -11.74 -20.90 -15.70
CA ALA A 203 -10.69 -21.86 -15.31
C ALA A 203 -10.24 -21.74 -13.84
N TYR A 204 -10.27 -20.54 -13.25
CA TYR A 204 -9.50 -20.28 -12.03
C TYR A 204 -10.11 -20.87 -10.77
N ASP A 205 -11.45 -21.09 -10.73
CA ASP A 205 -12.08 -21.83 -9.64
C ASP A 205 -11.59 -23.29 -9.62
N ALA A 206 -11.46 -23.91 -10.79
CA ALA A 206 -10.94 -25.28 -10.85
C ALA A 206 -9.48 -25.36 -10.39
N ILE A 207 -8.65 -24.36 -10.69
CA ILE A 207 -7.27 -24.27 -10.18
C ILE A 207 -7.26 -24.08 -8.67
N ALA A 208 -8.09 -23.18 -8.16
CA ALA A 208 -8.23 -22.91 -6.73
C ALA A 208 -8.64 -24.17 -5.95
N LEU A 209 -9.66 -24.89 -6.42
CA LEU A 209 -10.17 -26.12 -5.82
C LEU A 209 -9.17 -27.30 -5.90
N GLN A 210 -8.29 -27.34 -6.90
CA GLN A 210 -7.19 -28.31 -6.92
C GLN A 210 -6.19 -28.07 -5.79
N ARG A 211 -5.92 -26.81 -5.46
CA ARG A 211 -4.99 -26.43 -4.39
C ARG A 211 -5.63 -26.51 -3.00
N TYR A 212 -6.95 -26.24 -2.91
CA TYR A 212 -7.75 -26.21 -1.69
C TYR A 212 -8.91 -27.19 -1.80
N PRO A 213 -8.65 -28.52 -1.75
CA PRO A 213 -9.67 -29.56 -1.96
C PRO A 213 -10.71 -29.63 -0.83
N GLU A 214 -10.48 -28.94 0.28
CA GLU A 214 -11.46 -28.78 1.37
C GLU A 214 -12.60 -27.83 1.02
N LEU A 215 -12.47 -26.99 0.00
CA LEU A 215 -13.54 -26.16 -0.52
C LEU A 215 -14.38 -26.94 -1.54
N GLU A 216 -15.70 -26.92 -1.38
CA GLU A 216 -16.63 -27.48 -2.38
C GLU A 216 -16.76 -26.56 -3.60
N ARG A 217 -16.66 -25.24 -3.39
CA ARG A 217 -16.74 -24.18 -4.40
C ARG A 217 -16.09 -22.91 -3.92
N VAL A 218 -15.81 -21.98 -4.84
CA VAL A 218 -15.45 -20.60 -4.55
C VAL A 218 -16.72 -19.75 -4.57
N ASP A 219 -17.04 -19.10 -3.44
CA ASP A 219 -18.16 -18.17 -3.33
C ASP A 219 -17.68 -16.76 -3.73
N HIS A 220 -18.21 -16.25 -4.85
CA HIS A 220 -17.83 -14.94 -5.36
C HIS A 220 -18.61 -13.82 -4.67
N VAL A 221 -17.97 -13.15 -3.71
CA VAL A 221 -18.56 -12.07 -2.91
C VAL A 221 -17.94 -10.70 -3.21
N HIS A 222 -16.75 -10.66 -3.88
CA HIS A 222 -16.10 -9.40 -4.15
C HIS A 222 -16.63 -8.72 -5.41
N THR A 223 -16.77 -7.40 -5.30
CA THR A 223 -17.26 -6.49 -6.33
C THR A 223 -16.35 -5.28 -6.44
N GLY A 224 -16.57 -4.41 -7.41
CA GLY A 224 -15.86 -3.12 -7.46
C GLY A 224 -16.12 -2.20 -6.26
N GLY A 225 -17.13 -2.49 -5.42
CA GLY A 225 -17.48 -1.68 -4.25
C GLY A 225 -16.79 -2.12 -2.96
N ASN A 226 -16.30 -3.37 -2.88
CA ASN A 226 -15.62 -3.93 -1.71
C ASN A 226 -14.20 -4.44 -2.02
N SER A 227 -13.65 -3.95 -3.13
CA SER A 227 -12.28 -4.13 -3.60
C SER A 227 -11.60 -2.78 -3.73
N SER A 228 -10.27 -2.75 -3.69
CA SER A 228 -9.49 -1.52 -3.88
C SER A 228 -9.72 -0.88 -5.24
N GLY A 229 -9.69 0.45 -5.28
CA GLY A 229 -9.84 1.20 -6.52
C GLY A 229 -8.57 1.20 -7.38
N ILE A 230 -8.76 1.13 -8.69
CA ILE A 230 -7.69 1.33 -9.68
C ILE A 230 -7.56 2.85 -9.89
N VAL A 231 -6.42 3.40 -9.50
CA VAL A 231 -6.17 4.86 -9.47
C VAL A 231 -4.73 5.18 -9.82
N ASP A 232 -4.46 6.45 -10.08
CA ASP A 232 -3.12 7.00 -10.17
C ASP A 232 -2.72 7.61 -8.82
N GLY A 233 -1.46 7.46 -8.42
CA GLY A 233 -0.97 8.04 -7.18
C GLY A 233 0.54 7.97 -7.03
N ALA A 234 1.08 8.86 -6.19
CA ALA A 234 2.48 8.88 -5.79
C ALA A 234 2.61 9.31 -4.33
N ALA A 235 3.64 8.82 -3.65
CA ALA A 235 3.93 9.21 -2.27
C ALA A 235 5.44 9.16 -1.99
N ALA A 236 5.90 9.94 -1.00
CA ALA A 236 7.29 9.97 -0.59
C ALA A 236 7.41 10.18 0.93
N VAL A 237 8.35 9.48 1.54
CA VAL A 237 8.70 9.54 2.96
C VAL A 237 10.20 9.78 3.07
N LEU A 238 10.60 10.86 3.75
CA LEU A 238 11.99 11.16 4.03
C LEU A 238 12.44 10.40 5.28
N VAL A 239 13.52 9.66 5.16
CA VAL A 239 14.16 8.89 6.24
C VAL A 239 15.58 9.38 6.41
N GLY A 240 16.02 9.68 7.63
CA GLY A 240 17.35 10.17 7.90
C GLY A 240 17.83 9.79 9.30
N ASN A 241 19.13 9.87 9.52
CA ASN A 241 19.75 9.73 10.84
C ASN A 241 19.69 11.07 11.61
N ALA A 242 20.11 11.06 12.88
CA ALA A 242 20.09 12.25 13.72
C ALA A 242 21.03 13.37 13.23
N GLU A 243 22.16 13.00 12.60
CA GLU A 243 23.14 13.95 12.05
C GLU A 243 22.51 14.72 10.87
N PHE A 244 21.86 13.99 9.95
CA PHE A 244 21.09 14.60 8.87
C PHE A 244 19.98 15.51 9.41
N GLY A 245 19.17 15.04 10.38
CA GLY A 245 18.10 15.85 10.97
C GLY A 245 18.62 17.18 11.52
N THR A 246 19.77 17.15 12.18
CA THR A 246 20.43 18.35 12.70
C THR A 246 20.92 19.27 11.57
N ALA A 247 21.58 18.70 10.55
CA ALA A 247 22.13 19.47 9.42
C ALA A 247 21.02 20.11 8.57
N ALA A 248 19.90 19.41 8.38
CA ALA A 248 18.75 19.88 7.64
C ALA A 248 17.77 20.74 8.47
N GLY A 249 18.00 20.89 9.79
CA GLY A 249 17.09 21.63 10.66
C GLY A 249 15.72 20.96 10.85
N LEU A 250 15.63 19.64 10.66
CA LEU A 250 14.40 18.87 10.70
C LEU A 250 14.21 18.16 12.05
N THR A 251 12.95 18.12 12.50
CA THR A 251 12.55 17.33 13.67
C THR A 251 11.90 16.03 13.21
N PRO A 252 12.35 14.87 13.71
CA PRO A 252 11.73 13.60 13.35
C PRO A 252 10.30 13.52 13.92
N ARG A 253 9.37 12.96 13.14
CA ARG A 253 7.98 12.71 13.57
C ARG A 253 7.83 11.32 14.17
N ALA A 254 8.55 10.35 13.61
CA ALA A 254 8.58 8.98 14.09
C ALA A 254 9.94 8.33 13.80
N ARG A 255 10.21 7.23 14.47
CA ARG A 255 11.30 6.32 14.14
C ARG A 255 10.77 5.02 13.56
N ILE A 256 11.48 4.44 12.62
CA ILE A 256 11.22 3.08 12.14
C ILE A 256 11.79 2.11 13.16
N ARG A 257 10.91 1.40 13.86
CA ARG A 257 11.27 0.43 14.91
C ARG A 257 11.80 -0.87 14.34
N GLY A 258 11.24 -1.28 13.21
CA GLY A 258 11.63 -2.51 12.51
C GLY A 258 10.77 -2.76 11.29
N PHE A 259 11.24 -3.65 10.43
CA PHE A 259 10.53 -4.09 9.23
C PHE A 259 10.94 -5.50 8.84
N THR A 260 10.08 -6.19 8.09
CA THR A 260 10.39 -7.53 7.58
C THR A 260 9.49 -7.90 6.41
N ASN A 261 9.87 -8.96 5.73
CA ASN A 261 9.15 -9.52 4.59
C ASN A 261 8.91 -11.02 4.78
N ILE A 262 7.91 -11.55 4.09
CA ILE A 262 7.61 -12.98 4.05
C ILE A 262 7.09 -13.39 2.67
N GLY A 263 7.33 -14.65 2.30
CA GLY A 263 6.57 -15.35 1.27
C GLY A 263 5.56 -16.29 1.94
N SER A 264 4.39 -16.42 1.37
CA SER A 264 3.30 -17.31 1.80
C SER A 264 2.74 -18.10 0.63
N GLU A 265 1.63 -18.80 0.82
CA GLU A 265 1.00 -19.61 -0.22
C GLU A 265 0.56 -18.76 -1.42
N PRO A 266 1.06 -19.05 -2.63
CA PRO A 266 0.92 -18.13 -3.76
C PRO A 266 -0.44 -18.18 -4.46
N THR A 267 -1.23 -19.26 -4.34
CA THR A 267 -2.53 -19.38 -5.03
C THR A 267 -3.57 -18.47 -4.38
N ILE A 268 -3.72 -18.55 -3.04
CA ILE A 268 -4.59 -17.65 -2.28
C ILE A 268 -3.99 -16.25 -2.16
N MET A 269 -2.66 -16.16 -2.26
CA MET A 269 -1.86 -14.94 -2.44
C MET A 269 -1.94 -13.90 -1.29
N LEU A 270 -3.13 -13.60 -0.77
CA LEU A 270 -3.41 -12.39 0.00
C LEU A 270 -3.38 -12.59 1.53
N THR A 271 -2.86 -13.73 2.00
CA THR A 271 -2.88 -14.11 3.44
C THR A 271 -1.63 -13.70 4.22
N ALA A 272 -0.62 -13.18 3.54
CA ALA A 272 0.66 -12.81 4.13
C ALA A 272 0.64 -11.70 5.22
N PRO A 273 -0.31 -10.74 5.25
CA PRO A 273 -0.29 -9.64 6.23
C PRO A 273 -0.22 -10.09 7.69
N ALA A 274 -1.04 -11.05 8.11
CA ALA A 274 -0.99 -11.56 9.49
C ALA A 274 0.34 -12.28 9.78
N LEU A 275 0.82 -13.10 8.85
CA LEU A 275 2.06 -13.86 9.00
C LEU A 275 3.29 -12.96 9.12
N VAL A 276 3.37 -11.92 8.29
CA VAL A 276 4.50 -10.98 8.31
C VAL A 276 4.44 -10.08 9.55
N SER A 277 3.24 -9.70 9.99
CA SER A 277 3.05 -8.91 11.22
C SER A 277 3.46 -9.69 12.47
N GLN A 278 3.03 -10.93 12.61
CA GLN A 278 3.46 -11.82 13.69
C GLN A 278 4.97 -12.03 13.69
N LYS A 279 5.57 -12.23 12.51
CA LYS A 279 7.03 -12.31 12.37
C LYS A 279 7.72 -11.03 12.83
N LEU A 280 7.22 -9.87 12.44
CA LEU A 280 7.80 -8.58 12.81
C LEU A 280 7.67 -8.29 14.31
N LEU A 281 6.48 -8.51 14.88
CA LEU A 281 6.27 -8.37 16.33
C LEU A 281 7.26 -9.23 17.13
N LYS A 282 7.42 -10.48 16.74
CA LYS A 282 8.41 -11.37 17.36
C LYS A 282 9.85 -10.84 17.24
N LEU A 283 10.25 -10.31 16.07
CA LEU A 283 11.58 -9.72 15.86
C LEU A 283 11.79 -8.45 16.69
N ALA A 284 10.74 -7.66 16.87
CA ALA A 284 10.78 -6.43 17.65
C ALA A 284 10.65 -6.68 19.18
N GLY A 285 10.34 -7.92 19.60
CA GLY A 285 10.06 -8.25 21.00
C GLY A 285 8.75 -7.63 21.51
N MET A 286 7.77 -7.48 20.63
CA MET A 286 6.47 -6.84 20.85
C MET A 286 5.32 -7.83 20.67
N THR A 287 4.16 -7.44 21.17
CA THR A 287 2.87 -8.12 21.00
C THR A 287 1.87 -7.20 20.28
N THR A 288 0.68 -7.66 19.98
CA THR A 288 -0.41 -6.83 19.43
C THR A 288 -0.83 -5.71 20.38
N ASP A 289 -0.73 -5.94 21.71
CA ASP A 289 -1.08 -4.95 22.73
C ASP A 289 -0.12 -3.76 22.80
N ASP A 290 1.07 -3.88 22.20
CA ASP A 290 2.06 -2.80 22.11
C ASP A 290 1.83 -1.89 20.88
N ILE A 291 0.81 -2.18 20.06
CA ILE A 291 0.49 -1.45 18.82
C ILE A 291 -0.83 -0.69 19.02
N ASP A 292 -0.78 0.62 18.92
CA ASP A 292 -1.96 1.46 19.07
C ASP A 292 -2.83 1.46 17.80
N LEU A 293 -2.21 1.48 16.61
CA LEU A 293 -2.91 1.51 15.34
C LEU A 293 -2.33 0.48 14.35
N PHE A 294 -3.23 -0.14 13.59
CA PHE A 294 -2.88 -1.04 12.50
C PHE A 294 -3.33 -0.46 11.17
N GLU A 295 -2.42 -0.41 10.23
CA GLU A 295 -2.71 0.06 8.88
C GLU A 295 -2.43 -1.05 7.89
N ILE A 296 -3.48 -1.69 7.39
CA ILE A 296 -3.39 -2.75 6.39
C ILE A 296 -3.97 -2.29 5.06
N ASN A 297 -3.26 -2.52 3.96
CA ASN A 297 -3.82 -2.22 2.66
C ASN A 297 -5.12 -2.99 2.40
N GLU A 298 -6.17 -2.27 2.04
CA GLU A 298 -7.48 -2.81 1.70
C GLU A 298 -7.53 -3.30 0.24
N ALA A 299 -6.67 -4.27 -0.11
CA ALA A 299 -6.73 -4.83 -1.45
C ALA A 299 -8.13 -5.37 -1.75
N PHE A 300 -8.73 -6.05 -0.78
CA PHE A 300 -10.12 -6.56 -0.74
C PHE A 300 -10.59 -6.58 0.71
N ALA A 301 -11.89 -6.45 0.93
CA ALA A 301 -12.46 -6.46 2.27
C ALA A 301 -12.16 -7.75 3.06
N SER A 302 -12.20 -8.93 2.43
CA SER A 302 -11.88 -10.21 3.07
C SER A 302 -10.46 -10.28 3.61
N VAL A 303 -9.51 -9.61 2.96
CA VAL A 303 -8.10 -9.56 3.40
C VAL A 303 -7.99 -8.88 4.77
N VAL A 304 -8.69 -7.77 4.95
CA VAL A 304 -8.67 -7.03 6.22
C VAL A 304 -9.44 -7.78 7.30
N LEU A 305 -10.61 -8.34 6.98
CA LEU A 305 -11.38 -9.17 7.93
C LEU A 305 -10.55 -10.35 8.44
N ARG A 306 -9.88 -11.07 7.53
CA ARG A 306 -8.96 -12.16 7.91
C ARG A 306 -7.80 -11.69 8.75
N PHE A 307 -7.20 -10.54 8.42
CA PHE A 307 -6.10 -9.97 9.19
C PHE A 307 -6.54 -9.68 10.63
N MET A 308 -7.68 -8.98 10.81
CA MET A 308 -8.20 -8.66 12.14
C MET A 308 -8.47 -9.92 12.96
N ASN A 309 -9.08 -10.94 12.37
CA ASN A 309 -9.35 -12.21 13.04
C ASN A 309 -8.06 -12.96 13.41
N ALA A 310 -7.11 -13.04 12.48
CA ALA A 310 -5.85 -13.78 12.70
C ALA A 310 -4.90 -13.11 13.70
N MET A 311 -5.02 -11.80 13.87
CA MET A 311 -4.24 -11.01 14.82
C MET A 311 -4.98 -10.77 16.14
N GLU A 312 -6.27 -11.13 16.22
CA GLU A 312 -7.14 -10.92 17.41
C GLU A 312 -7.16 -9.46 17.88
N ILE A 313 -7.27 -8.52 16.93
CA ILE A 313 -7.21 -7.06 17.21
C ILE A 313 -8.57 -6.39 17.09
N ASP A 314 -8.73 -5.26 17.81
CA ASP A 314 -9.94 -4.45 17.78
C ASP A 314 -10.10 -3.78 16.41
N PRO A 315 -11.23 -3.98 15.69
CA PRO A 315 -11.52 -3.33 14.43
C PRO A 315 -11.48 -1.79 14.47
N ASP A 316 -11.66 -1.18 15.62
CA ASP A 316 -11.62 0.28 15.79
C ASP A 316 -10.19 0.84 15.80
N THR A 317 -9.17 -0.02 15.87
CA THR A 317 -7.75 0.35 15.74
C THR A 317 -7.20 0.14 14.32
N VAL A 318 -8.00 -0.44 13.42
CA VAL A 318 -7.57 -0.80 12.06
C VAL A 318 -8.10 0.19 11.02
N ASN A 319 -7.21 0.72 10.16
CA ASN A 319 -7.55 1.61 9.04
C ASN A 319 -8.50 2.75 9.46
N VAL A 320 -8.14 3.43 10.53
CA VAL A 320 -9.00 4.39 11.23
C VAL A 320 -9.39 5.61 10.39
N ALA A 321 -8.64 5.89 9.32
CA ALA A 321 -8.90 6.95 8.35
C ALA A 321 -9.56 6.46 7.06
N GLY A 322 -10.01 5.19 7.01
CA GLY A 322 -10.38 4.51 5.77
C GLY A 322 -9.15 4.01 5.02
N GLY A 323 -9.31 3.41 3.86
CA GLY A 323 -8.21 2.82 3.11
C GLY A 323 -8.47 2.70 1.61
N ALA A 324 -7.82 1.75 0.96
CA ALA A 324 -7.77 1.62 -0.50
C ALA A 324 -9.13 1.33 -1.17
N ILE A 325 -10.10 0.80 -0.46
CA ILE A 325 -11.47 0.64 -0.97
C ILE A 325 -12.10 2.03 -1.22
N ALA A 326 -11.82 3.00 -0.35
CA ALA A 326 -12.37 4.34 -0.45
C ALA A 326 -11.46 5.31 -1.24
N LEU A 327 -10.13 5.23 -1.04
CA LEU A 327 -9.15 6.18 -1.55
C LEU A 327 -8.39 5.68 -2.78
N GLY A 328 -8.48 4.37 -3.07
CA GLY A 328 -7.77 3.74 -4.18
C GLY A 328 -6.42 3.13 -3.78
N HIS A 329 -5.89 2.31 -4.71
CA HIS A 329 -4.67 1.53 -4.51
C HIS A 329 -3.71 1.69 -5.71
N PRO A 330 -2.97 2.81 -5.78
CA PRO A 330 -1.91 2.96 -6.77
C PRO A 330 -0.73 2.07 -6.35
N LEU A 331 -0.68 0.85 -6.87
CA LEU A 331 0.11 -0.30 -6.41
C LEU A 331 1.49 0.07 -5.85
N GLY A 332 2.31 0.71 -6.68
CA GLY A 332 3.68 1.08 -6.36
C GLY A 332 3.83 2.23 -5.36
N ALA A 333 2.74 2.97 -5.04
CA ALA A 333 2.78 4.11 -4.12
C ALA A 333 2.13 3.80 -2.76
N THR A 334 1.21 2.85 -2.70
CA THR A 334 0.29 2.65 -1.57
C THR A 334 1.01 2.49 -0.22
N GLY A 335 2.11 1.72 -0.17
CA GLY A 335 2.78 1.48 1.10
C GLY A 335 3.32 2.73 1.80
N ALA A 336 3.77 3.73 1.03
CA ALA A 336 4.20 5.02 1.57
C ALA A 336 3.00 5.92 1.90
N MET A 337 1.89 5.83 1.12
CA MET A 337 0.65 6.55 1.40
C MET A 337 0.10 6.16 2.77
N ILE A 338 -0.13 4.87 3.00
CA ILE A 338 -0.72 4.38 4.26
C ILE A 338 0.20 4.56 5.45
N LEU A 339 1.52 4.54 5.27
CA LEU A 339 2.47 4.90 6.32
C LEU A 339 2.32 6.38 6.71
N GLY A 340 2.21 7.28 5.72
CA GLY A 340 1.95 8.70 5.98
C GLY A 340 0.62 8.93 6.68
N THR A 341 -0.44 8.26 6.24
CA THR A 341 -1.78 8.32 6.83
C THR A 341 -1.76 7.92 8.30
N VAL A 342 -1.20 6.75 8.63
CA VAL A 342 -1.19 6.29 10.02
C VAL A 342 -0.27 7.13 10.91
N LEU A 343 0.80 7.72 10.39
CA LEU A 343 1.64 8.65 11.13
C LEU A 343 0.86 9.92 11.52
N ASP A 344 0.08 10.50 10.60
CA ASP A 344 -0.79 11.63 10.90
C ASP A 344 -1.87 11.25 11.93
N GLU A 345 -2.39 10.02 11.88
CA GLU A 345 -3.36 9.51 12.85
C GLU A 345 -2.76 9.26 14.25
N LEU A 346 -1.51 8.78 14.33
CA LEU A 346 -0.79 8.69 15.61
C LEU A 346 -0.68 10.05 16.28
N GLU A 347 -0.29 11.09 15.53
CA GLU A 347 -0.19 12.45 16.07
C GLU A 347 -1.54 13.02 16.49
N ARG A 348 -2.58 12.83 15.64
CA ARG A 348 -3.92 13.36 15.89
C ARG A 348 -4.62 12.73 17.07
N ARG A 349 -4.33 11.46 17.34
CA ARG A 349 -4.94 10.66 18.42
C ARG A 349 -4.10 10.62 19.69
N ASP A 350 -2.92 11.26 19.69
CA ASP A 350 -1.92 11.16 20.76
C ASP A 350 -1.53 9.69 21.07
N ALA A 351 -1.48 8.88 20.01
CA ALA A 351 -1.03 7.49 20.03
C ALA A 351 0.46 7.42 19.66
N ASN A 352 1.12 6.29 19.90
CA ASN A 352 2.57 6.20 19.79
C ASN A 352 3.04 5.24 18.71
N THR A 353 2.41 4.07 18.57
CA THR A 353 2.96 2.95 17.79
C THR A 353 1.98 2.49 16.73
N ALA A 354 2.47 2.33 15.50
CA ALA A 354 1.67 1.75 14.43
C ALA A 354 2.40 0.62 13.70
N LEU A 355 1.63 -0.39 13.27
CA LEU A 355 2.07 -1.45 12.40
C LEU A 355 1.41 -1.28 11.03
N ILE A 356 2.23 -1.18 9.98
CA ILE A 356 1.82 -1.03 8.59
C ILE A 356 2.09 -2.33 7.85
N THR A 357 1.13 -2.86 7.10
CA THR A 357 1.33 -4.10 6.36
C THR A 357 0.55 -4.13 5.04
N LEU A 358 1.11 -4.85 4.06
CA LEU A 358 0.48 -5.11 2.78
C LEU A 358 0.66 -6.58 2.39
N CYS A 359 -0.38 -7.15 1.77
CA CYS A 359 -0.22 -8.30 0.87
C CYS A 359 0.33 -7.82 -0.47
N ALA A 360 0.97 -8.71 -1.19
CA ALA A 360 1.44 -8.42 -2.54
C ALA A 360 1.34 -9.66 -3.44
N GLY A 361 1.41 -9.46 -4.73
CA GLY A 361 1.42 -10.53 -5.72
C GLY A 361 2.36 -11.66 -5.33
N ASN A 362 2.10 -12.87 -5.82
CA ASN A 362 2.90 -14.08 -5.58
C ASN A 362 2.95 -14.52 -4.09
N GLY A 363 1.96 -14.17 -3.28
CA GLY A 363 1.92 -14.55 -1.86
C GLY A 363 2.92 -13.81 -0.98
N LEU A 364 3.36 -12.63 -1.38
CA LEU A 364 4.30 -11.84 -0.58
C LEU A 364 3.59 -10.98 0.46
N GLY A 365 4.30 -10.67 1.54
CA GLY A 365 3.89 -9.72 2.55
C GLY A 365 5.06 -8.88 3.06
N THR A 366 4.76 -7.62 3.36
CA THR A 366 5.72 -6.66 3.93
C THR A 366 5.07 -6.00 5.14
N ALA A 367 5.84 -5.81 6.22
CA ALA A 367 5.38 -5.08 7.40
C ALA A 367 6.47 -4.16 7.95
N THR A 368 6.04 -3.04 8.52
CA THR A 368 6.88 -2.02 9.15
C THR A 368 6.21 -1.54 10.44
N ILE A 369 6.99 -1.36 11.51
CA ILE A 369 6.53 -0.71 12.75
C ILE A 369 7.19 0.64 12.83
N ILE A 370 6.39 1.67 13.08
CA ILE A 370 6.83 3.03 13.39
C ILE A 370 6.42 3.40 14.82
N GLU A 371 7.22 4.24 15.44
CA GLU A 371 6.99 4.75 16.79
C GLU A 371 7.20 6.26 16.79
N ARG A 372 6.21 7.01 17.26
CA ARG A 372 6.27 8.47 17.36
C ARG A 372 7.39 8.91 18.31
N VAL A 373 8.04 10.02 18.06
CA VAL A 373 9.13 10.59 18.88
C VAL A 373 8.77 11.96 19.42
#